data_47c216fa71bc7b76056a1857d658f506
#
_entry.id   47c216fa71bc7b76056a1857d658f506
#
_cell.length_a   1.000
_cell.length_b   1.000
_cell.length_c   1.000
_cell.angle_alpha   90.00
_cell.angle_beta   90.00
_cell.angle_gamma   90.00
#
_symmetry.space_group_name_H-M   'P 1'
#
loop_
_entity.id
_entity.type
_entity.pdbx_description
1 polymer ?
#
loop_
_entity_poly.entity_id
_entity_poly.type
_entity_poly.pdbx_seq_one_letter_code
_entity_poly.pdbx_strand_id
1 'polypeptide(L)'
;RSNSKSNNASQGGEMGWRNLADMPSLFAGALKNKKKGFISEPLKAGSGFYILKLEDKRGDLVKFEEQWNVRHILMMETKLRDKMFTKKELEDVRNRVLAGEDFSLLAKEFSEDPGSASRGGDLDWLSLGTTAPAFEKMMLASPIDEISPVFESEFGFHFLQVLNKRTEDLTEEVIKDRAYGILFSRKFDEELENTLRTIRSEAFVEFKELD
;
A
#
# COMPACT_ATOMS: atom_id res chain seq x y z
N ARG A 1 35.03 -4.50 5.21
CA ARG A 1 36.05 -5.46 5.67
C ARG A 1 37.39 -4.77 5.97
N SER A 2 37.91 -4.00 5.03
CA SER A 2 39.25 -3.39 5.16
C SER A 2 39.31 -2.20 6.12
N ASN A 3 38.22 -1.45 6.31
CA ASN A 3 38.20 -0.20 7.09
C ASN A 3 37.56 -0.33 8.48
N SER A 4 36.88 -1.45 8.77
CA SER A 4 36.25 -1.67 10.06
C SER A 4 37.22 -2.31 11.05
N LYS A 5 37.23 -1.81 12.30
CA LYS A 5 37.97 -2.41 13.44
C LYS A 5 37.05 -3.24 14.34
N SER A 6 35.81 -3.48 13.92
CA SER A 6 34.86 -4.31 14.66
C SER A 6 35.26 -5.78 14.61
N ASN A 7 34.91 -6.55 15.64
CA ASN A 7 35.18 -8.00 15.72
C ASN A 7 34.57 -8.79 14.55
N ASN A 8 33.52 -8.27 13.91
CA ASN A 8 32.87 -8.87 12.75
C ASN A 8 33.30 -8.25 11.41
N ALA A 9 34.38 -7.46 11.39
CA ALA A 9 34.88 -6.81 10.17
C ALA A 9 35.21 -7.82 9.06
N SER A 10 35.80 -8.97 9.40
CA SER A 10 36.12 -10.05 8.44
C SER A 10 34.88 -10.62 7.75
N GLN A 11 33.72 -10.59 8.41
CA GLN A 11 32.43 -11.01 7.91
C GLN A 11 31.65 -9.85 7.23
N GLY A 12 32.31 -8.73 6.96
CA GLY A 12 31.69 -7.57 6.34
C GLY A 12 30.87 -6.70 7.31
N GLY A 13 31.00 -6.91 8.63
CA GLY A 13 30.26 -6.21 9.66
C GLY A 13 28.87 -6.82 9.91
N GLU A 14 28.59 -8.00 9.37
CA GLU A 14 27.31 -8.67 9.53
C GLU A 14 27.04 -9.01 11.00
N MET A 15 25.85 -8.64 11.49
CA MET A 15 25.43 -8.86 12.87
C MET A 15 24.38 -9.97 12.99
N GLY A 16 23.92 -10.51 11.86
CA GLY A 16 22.82 -11.45 11.82
C GLY A 16 21.50 -10.82 12.31
N TRP A 17 20.50 -11.65 12.53
CA TRP A 17 19.21 -11.22 13.08
C TRP A 17 19.35 -10.87 14.56
N ARG A 18 18.89 -9.67 14.92
CA ARG A 18 18.88 -9.17 16.29
C ARG A 18 17.49 -8.64 16.65
N ASN A 19 17.04 -8.89 17.86
CA ASN A 19 15.86 -8.23 18.37
C ASN A 19 16.21 -6.76 18.68
N LEU A 20 15.39 -5.84 18.25
CA LEU A 20 15.63 -4.41 18.45
C LEU A 20 15.71 -4.05 19.95
N ALA A 21 14.95 -4.76 20.82
CA ALA A 21 14.97 -4.56 22.26
C ALA A 21 16.30 -5.00 22.91
N ASP A 22 17.03 -5.94 22.29
CA ASP A 22 18.29 -6.47 22.81
C ASP A 22 19.51 -5.72 22.27
N MET A 23 19.28 -4.72 21.42
CA MET A 23 20.37 -3.89 20.87
C MET A 23 20.69 -2.73 21.81
N PRO A 24 21.95 -2.22 21.80
CA PRO A 24 22.27 -0.97 22.48
C PRO A 24 21.29 0.13 22.09
N SER A 25 20.82 0.93 23.06
CA SER A 25 19.77 1.95 22.85
C SER A 25 20.09 2.93 21.71
N LEU A 26 21.38 3.27 21.54
CA LEU A 26 21.87 4.11 20.44
C LEU A 26 21.61 3.46 19.07
N PHE A 27 21.85 2.16 18.94
CA PHE A 27 21.63 1.42 17.69
C PHE A 27 20.15 1.19 17.45
N ALA A 28 19.42 0.78 18.48
CA ALA A 28 17.97 0.61 18.41
C ALA A 28 17.27 1.92 17.99
N GLY A 29 17.67 3.05 18.60
CA GLY A 29 17.14 4.36 18.25
C GLY A 29 17.45 4.78 16.81
N ALA A 30 18.64 4.49 16.32
CA ALA A 30 19.03 4.81 14.94
C ALA A 30 18.28 3.98 13.88
N LEU A 31 17.88 2.73 14.23
CA LEU A 31 17.22 1.80 13.30
C LEU A 31 15.69 1.77 13.47
N LYS A 32 15.17 2.27 14.58
CA LYS A 32 13.74 2.33 14.85
C LYS A 32 13.02 3.11 13.74
N ASN A 33 11.95 2.54 13.22
CA ASN A 33 11.12 3.12 12.16
C ASN A 33 11.87 3.39 10.83
N LYS A 34 13.01 2.72 10.61
CA LYS A 34 13.74 2.83 9.33
C LYS A 34 13.35 1.73 8.36
N LYS A 35 13.35 2.06 7.06
CA LYS A 35 13.08 1.09 5.99
C LYS A 35 14.32 0.24 5.68
N LYS A 36 14.10 -0.95 5.13
CA LYS A 36 15.17 -1.82 4.58
C LYS A 36 16.09 -1.01 3.66
N GLY A 37 17.37 -1.26 3.76
CA GLY A 37 18.41 -0.53 3.02
C GLY A 37 18.89 0.77 3.66
N PHE A 38 18.24 1.23 4.75
CA PHE A 38 18.68 2.45 5.47
C PHE A 38 20.12 2.31 5.96
N ILE A 39 20.91 3.37 5.77
CA ILE A 39 22.28 3.52 6.30
C ILE A 39 22.27 4.70 7.28
N SER A 40 22.76 4.47 8.50
CA SER A 40 22.81 5.53 9.51
C SER A 40 23.93 6.52 9.24
N GLU A 41 23.77 7.74 9.77
CA GLU A 41 24.92 8.62 10.00
C GLU A 41 25.90 7.94 10.99
N PRO A 42 27.16 8.41 11.06
CA PRO A 42 28.14 7.91 12.01
C PRO A 42 27.66 8.09 13.47
N LEU A 43 27.46 6.99 14.17
CA LEU A 43 27.02 6.96 15.56
C LEU A 43 28.26 6.86 16.48
N LYS A 44 28.43 7.84 17.36
CA LYS A 44 29.53 7.81 18.33
C LYS A 44 29.15 6.93 19.54
N ALA A 45 29.89 5.86 19.76
CA ALA A 45 29.70 4.98 20.92
C ALA A 45 31.07 4.54 21.47
N GLY A 46 31.31 4.76 22.77
CA GLY A 46 32.56 4.49 23.39
C GLY A 46 33.73 5.22 22.72
N SER A 47 34.77 4.48 22.33
CA SER A 47 35.96 5.03 21.66
C SER A 47 35.88 5.08 20.14
N GLY A 48 34.73 4.72 19.55
CA GLY A 48 34.59 4.59 18.11
C GLY A 48 33.35 5.19 17.49
N PHE A 49 33.33 5.15 16.17
CA PHE A 49 32.16 5.51 15.36
C PHE A 49 31.61 4.25 14.67
N TYR A 50 30.30 4.16 14.60
CA TYR A 50 29.59 3.04 13.99
C TYR A 50 28.69 3.57 12.88
N ILE A 51 28.67 2.87 11.75
CA ILE A 51 27.68 3.05 10.68
C ILE A 51 26.90 1.76 10.60
N LEU A 52 25.58 1.87 10.71
CA LEU A 52 24.66 0.73 10.66
C LEU A 52 23.93 0.72 9.33
N LYS A 53 23.78 -0.46 8.75
CA LYS A 53 22.92 -0.70 7.60
C LYS A 53 21.83 -1.68 8.01
N LEU A 54 20.57 -1.30 7.77
CA LEU A 54 19.44 -2.19 7.98
C LEU A 54 19.26 -3.06 6.73
N GLU A 55 19.72 -4.30 6.81
CA GLU A 55 19.64 -5.23 5.68
C GLU A 55 18.21 -5.76 5.48
N ASP A 56 17.51 -6.08 6.59
CA ASP A 56 16.14 -6.56 6.54
C ASP A 56 15.46 -6.44 7.90
N LYS A 57 14.10 -6.59 7.92
CA LYS A 57 13.25 -6.63 9.10
C LYS A 57 12.36 -7.86 9.09
N ARG A 58 12.04 -8.40 10.27
CA ARG A 58 11.03 -9.44 10.45
C ARG A 58 10.35 -9.31 11.80
N GLY A 59 9.15 -9.83 11.93
CA GLY A 59 8.33 -9.81 13.15
C GLY A 59 6.85 -9.76 12.81
N ASP A 60 5.99 -9.96 13.80
CA ASP A 60 4.53 -10.05 13.61
C ASP A 60 3.88 -8.77 13.07
N LEU A 61 4.55 -7.63 13.21
CA LEU A 61 4.08 -6.32 12.73
C LEU A 61 4.79 -5.87 11.44
N VAL A 62 5.76 -6.64 10.95
CA VAL A 62 6.48 -6.30 9.71
C VAL A 62 5.59 -6.67 8.54
N LYS A 63 5.22 -5.68 7.75
CA LYS A 63 4.37 -5.86 6.57
C LYS A 63 5.04 -5.24 5.34
N PHE A 64 5.31 -6.08 4.36
CA PHE A 64 5.68 -5.66 3.01
C PHE A 64 4.53 -5.97 2.07
N GLU A 65 4.25 -5.06 1.16
CA GLU A 65 3.19 -5.22 0.17
C GLU A 65 3.72 -4.91 -1.23
N GLU A 66 3.44 -5.80 -2.17
CA GLU A 66 3.70 -5.54 -3.57
C GLU A 66 2.65 -4.60 -4.13
N GLN A 67 3.08 -3.59 -4.88
CA GLN A 67 2.21 -2.59 -5.48
C GLN A 67 2.59 -2.37 -6.94
N TRP A 68 1.58 -2.10 -7.76
CA TRP A 68 1.69 -1.82 -9.19
C TRP A 68 1.20 -0.40 -9.46
N ASN A 69 2.02 0.40 -10.12
CA ASN A 69 1.58 1.68 -10.66
C ASN A 69 0.96 1.44 -12.02
N VAL A 70 -0.32 1.78 -12.17
CA VAL A 70 -1.13 1.39 -13.33
C VAL A 70 -1.90 2.57 -13.87
N ARG A 71 -2.04 2.64 -15.19
CA ARG A 71 -3.01 3.49 -15.86
C ARG A 71 -3.92 2.67 -16.76
N HIS A 72 -5.16 3.11 -16.92
CA HIS A 72 -6.14 2.40 -17.73
C HIS A 72 -7.10 3.33 -18.51
N ILE A 73 -7.82 2.74 -19.45
CA ILE A 73 -8.99 3.35 -20.09
C ILE A 73 -10.15 2.38 -19.93
N LEU A 74 -11.27 2.90 -19.45
CA LEU A 74 -12.52 2.18 -19.27
C LEU A 74 -13.56 2.70 -20.26
N MET A 75 -14.26 1.79 -20.92
CA MET A 75 -15.52 2.09 -21.63
C MET A 75 -16.65 1.19 -21.16
N MET A 76 -17.79 1.78 -20.85
CA MET A 76 -18.98 1.10 -20.37
C MET A 76 -20.00 0.86 -21.47
N GLU A 77 -20.75 -0.22 -21.39
CA GLU A 77 -21.91 -0.42 -22.23
C GLU A 77 -23.00 0.59 -21.89
N THR A 78 -23.73 1.04 -22.89
CA THR A 78 -24.86 1.95 -22.73
C THR A 78 -26.06 1.47 -23.54
N LYS A 79 -27.21 2.09 -23.36
CA LYS A 79 -28.41 1.77 -24.18
C LYS A 79 -28.20 2.00 -25.68
N LEU A 80 -27.26 2.86 -26.06
CA LEU A 80 -26.96 3.23 -27.46
C LEU A 80 -25.67 2.57 -27.97
N ARG A 81 -24.87 1.98 -27.09
CA ARG A 81 -23.57 1.37 -27.39
C ARG A 81 -23.54 -0.01 -26.73
N ASP A 82 -23.80 -1.01 -27.55
CA ASP A 82 -23.78 -2.41 -27.12
C ASP A 82 -22.37 -2.93 -26.82
N LYS A 83 -22.32 -4.11 -26.28
CA LYS A 83 -21.08 -4.79 -25.88
C LYS A 83 -20.07 -4.92 -27.02
N MET A 84 -20.52 -5.31 -28.19
CA MET A 84 -19.65 -5.54 -29.35
C MET A 84 -19.08 -4.21 -29.86
N PHE A 85 -19.90 -3.19 -29.94
CA PHE A 85 -19.48 -1.87 -30.36
C PHE A 85 -18.52 -1.23 -29.35
N THR A 86 -18.85 -1.30 -28.06
CA THR A 86 -17.99 -0.79 -26.97
C THR A 86 -16.60 -1.41 -27.01
N LYS A 87 -16.53 -2.75 -27.14
CA LYS A 87 -15.24 -3.45 -27.26
C LYS A 87 -14.45 -3.00 -28.48
N LYS A 88 -15.09 -2.90 -29.64
CA LYS A 88 -14.44 -2.48 -30.88
C LYS A 88 -13.92 -1.05 -30.78
N GLU A 89 -14.72 -0.13 -30.26
CA GLU A 89 -14.32 1.26 -30.05
C GLU A 89 -13.09 1.35 -29.14
N LEU A 90 -13.07 0.60 -28.05
CA LEU A 90 -11.92 0.56 -27.14
C LEU A 90 -10.68 -0.10 -27.80
N GLU A 91 -10.87 -1.11 -28.64
CA GLU A 91 -9.78 -1.69 -29.45
C GLU A 91 -9.20 -0.66 -30.43
N ASP A 92 -10.03 0.19 -31.03
CA ASP A 92 -9.57 1.28 -31.91
C ASP A 92 -8.76 2.32 -31.12
N VAL A 93 -9.21 2.71 -29.93
CA VAL A 93 -8.45 3.61 -29.01
C VAL A 93 -7.12 2.97 -28.61
N ARG A 94 -7.13 1.68 -28.26
CA ARG A 94 -5.92 0.94 -27.94
C ARG A 94 -4.92 0.95 -29.10
N ASN A 95 -5.39 0.75 -30.31
CA ASN A 95 -4.54 0.76 -31.53
C ASN A 95 -3.91 2.13 -31.76
N ARG A 96 -4.60 3.22 -31.44
CA ARG A 96 -4.06 4.59 -31.47
C ARG A 96 -2.90 4.74 -30.47
N VAL A 97 -3.05 4.20 -29.24
CA VAL A 97 -1.94 4.18 -28.26
C VAL A 97 -0.75 3.39 -28.81
N LEU A 98 -1.00 2.20 -29.40
CA LEU A 98 0.06 1.38 -29.99
C LEU A 98 0.74 2.05 -31.18
N ALA A 99 0.04 2.94 -31.88
CA ALA A 99 0.57 3.76 -32.96
C ALA A 99 1.38 4.98 -32.47
N GLY A 100 1.45 5.21 -31.13
CA GLY A 100 2.25 6.24 -30.52
C GLY A 100 1.50 7.50 -30.09
N GLU A 101 0.17 7.50 -30.13
CA GLU A 101 -0.61 8.58 -29.55
C GLU A 101 -0.50 8.58 -28.01
N ASP A 102 -0.59 9.75 -27.41
CA ASP A 102 -0.43 9.91 -25.96
C ASP A 102 -1.58 9.24 -25.19
N PHE A 103 -1.23 8.30 -24.34
CA PHE A 103 -2.17 7.55 -23.51
C PHE A 103 -3.04 8.46 -22.64
N SER A 104 -2.42 9.46 -21.99
CA SER A 104 -3.13 10.34 -21.06
C SER A 104 -4.14 11.25 -21.75
N LEU A 105 -3.84 11.67 -22.99
CA LEU A 105 -4.79 12.44 -23.80
C LEU A 105 -5.98 11.57 -24.21
N LEU A 106 -5.72 10.35 -24.68
CA LEU A 106 -6.76 9.39 -25.04
C LEU A 106 -7.61 8.97 -23.84
N ALA A 107 -6.99 8.80 -22.68
CA ALA A 107 -7.74 8.50 -21.44
C ALA A 107 -8.66 9.65 -21.04
N LYS A 108 -8.22 10.90 -21.16
CA LYS A 108 -9.08 12.07 -20.88
C LYS A 108 -10.24 12.21 -21.86
N GLU A 109 -10.05 11.80 -23.10
CA GLU A 109 -11.04 11.91 -24.17
C GLU A 109 -12.04 10.75 -24.14
N PHE A 110 -11.59 9.53 -23.89
CA PHE A 110 -12.38 8.32 -24.09
C PHE A 110 -12.70 7.55 -22.81
N SER A 111 -11.94 7.72 -21.72
CA SER A 111 -12.19 6.95 -20.51
C SER A 111 -13.44 7.43 -19.80
N GLU A 112 -14.32 6.49 -19.47
CA GLU A 112 -15.53 6.70 -18.70
C GLU A 112 -15.34 6.39 -17.21
N ASP A 113 -14.09 6.18 -16.76
CA ASP A 113 -13.79 6.06 -15.34
C ASP A 113 -13.74 7.43 -14.65
N PRO A 114 -14.72 7.75 -13.78
CA PRO A 114 -14.76 9.06 -13.12
C PRO A 114 -13.59 9.30 -12.17
N GLY A 115 -12.94 8.22 -11.71
CA GLY A 115 -11.83 8.27 -10.77
C GLY A 115 -10.50 8.63 -11.40
N SER A 116 -10.25 8.24 -12.65
CA SER A 116 -8.92 8.37 -13.28
C SER A 116 -8.91 9.09 -14.62
N ALA A 117 -10.03 9.20 -15.34
CA ALA A 117 -10.08 9.79 -16.68
C ALA A 117 -9.43 11.18 -16.73
N SER A 118 -9.78 12.08 -15.81
CA SER A 118 -9.24 13.45 -15.74
C SER A 118 -7.73 13.50 -15.44
N ARG A 119 -7.20 12.45 -14.80
CA ARG A 119 -5.77 12.28 -14.53
C ARG A 119 -5.03 11.48 -15.63
N GLY A 120 -5.65 11.30 -16.80
CA GLY A 120 -5.05 10.55 -17.91
C GLY A 120 -5.06 9.04 -17.70
N GLY A 121 -6.05 8.54 -16.97
CA GLY A 121 -6.22 7.13 -16.65
C GLY A 121 -5.38 6.62 -15.48
N ASP A 122 -4.66 7.49 -14.77
CA ASP A 122 -3.75 7.12 -13.67
C ASP A 122 -4.54 6.66 -12.43
N LEU A 123 -4.28 5.41 -12.02
CA LEU A 123 -4.82 4.77 -10.83
C LEU A 123 -3.86 4.79 -9.64
N ASP A 124 -2.67 5.40 -9.82
CA ASP A 124 -1.61 5.41 -8.83
C ASP A 124 -1.14 3.98 -8.46
N TRP A 125 -0.69 3.76 -7.23
CA TRP A 125 -0.19 2.48 -6.75
C TRP A 125 -1.33 1.60 -6.23
N LEU A 126 -1.53 0.46 -6.87
CA LEU A 126 -2.55 -0.52 -6.52
C LEU A 126 -1.93 -1.72 -5.79
N SER A 127 -2.60 -2.17 -4.74
CA SER A 127 -2.29 -3.39 -4.01
C SER A 127 -3.21 -4.53 -4.45
N LEU A 128 -2.82 -5.78 -4.17
CA LEU A 128 -3.67 -6.94 -4.42
C LEU A 128 -4.98 -6.86 -3.63
N GLY A 129 -6.07 -7.28 -4.24
CA GLY A 129 -7.41 -7.28 -3.65
C GLY A 129 -8.10 -5.90 -3.64
N THR A 130 -7.51 -4.86 -4.25
CA THR A 130 -8.11 -3.51 -4.30
C THR A 130 -8.89 -3.24 -5.58
N THR A 131 -8.82 -4.13 -6.57
CA THR A 131 -9.47 -3.99 -7.88
C THR A 131 -10.34 -5.19 -8.21
N ALA A 132 -11.19 -5.07 -9.24
CA ALA A 132 -11.98 -6.18 -9.76
C ALA A 132 -11.09 -7.37 -10.14
N PRO A 133 -11.51 -8.62 -9.91
CA PRO A 133 -10.67 -9.81 -10.16
C PRO A 133 -10.15 -9.92 -11.61
N ALA A 134 -10.95 -9.52 -12.59
CA ALA A 134 -10.53 -9.51 -13.99
C ALA A 134 -9.44 -8.47 -14.26
N PHE A 135 -9.54 -7.29 -13.63
CA PHE A 135 -8.55 -6.23 -13.71
C PHE A 135 -7.23 -6.66 -13.05
N GLU A 136 -7.30 -7.19 -11.84
CA GLU A 136 -6.13 -7.69 -11.09
C GLU A 136 -5.40 -8.79 -11.88
N LYS A 137 -6.14 -9.74 -12.42
CA LYS A 137 -5.57 -10.81 -13.25
C LYS A 137 -4.80 -10.24 -14.46
N MET A 138 -5.37 -9.24 -15.14
CA MET A 138 -4.71 -8.61 -16.28
C MET A 138 -3.49 -7.80 -15.86
N MET A 139 -3.59 -7.03 -14.78
CA MET A 139 -2.47 -6.28 -14.20
C MET A 139 -1.28 -7.18 -13.88
N LEU A 140 -1.53 -8.33 -13.23
CA LEU A 140 -0.48 -9.28 -12.87
C LEU A 140 0.15 -9.99 -14.08
N ALA A 141 -0.62 -10.17 -15.15
CA ALA A 141 -0.15 -10.81 -16.38
C ALA A 141 0.58 -9.87 -17.34
N SER A 142 0.43 -8.56 -17.17
CA SER A 142 0.99 -7.55 -18.09
C SER A 142 2.44 -7.23 -17.73
N PRO A 143 3.37 -7.30 -18.71
CA PRO A 143 4.72 -6.78 -18.53
C PRO A 143 4.70 -5.26 -18.28
N ILE A 144 5.76 -4.76 -17.62
CA ILE A 144 5.93 -3.32 -17.39
C ILE A 144 6.09 -2.62 -18.75
N ASP A 145 5.47 -1.46 -18.87
CA ASP A 145 5.43 -0.58 -20.05
C ASP A 145 4.69 -1.14 -21.28
N GLU A 146 4.12 -2.33 -21.22
CA GLU A 146 3.32 -2.86 -22.31
C GLU A 146 1.82 -2.54 -22.15
N ILE A 147 1.16 -2.30 -23.28
CA ILE A 147 -0.29 -2.10 -23.37
C ILE A 147 -1.01 -3.45 -23.40
N SER A 148 -1.83 -3.73 -22.41
CA SER A 148 -2.59 -4.99 -22.36
C SER A 148 -3.57 -5.15 -23.52
N PRO A 149 -4.01 -6.37 -23.83
CA PRO A 149 -5.21 -6.58 -24.65
C PRO A 149 -6.43 -5.93 -23.97
N VAL A 150 -7.49 -5.69 -24.77
CA VAL A 150 -8.80 -5.29 -24.22
C VAL A 150 -9.40 -6.49 -23.49
N PHE A 151 -9.87 -6.27 -22.27
CA PHE A 151 -10.51 -7.28 -21.43
C PHE A 151 -11.78 -6.71 -20.77
N GLU A 152 -12.63 -7.59 -20.31
CA GLU A 152 -13.91 -7.26 -19.67
C GLU A 152 -13.84 -7.42 -18.16
N SER A 153 -14.46 -6.50 -17.42
CA SER A 153 -14.75 -6.60 -15.99
C SER A 153 -16.24 -6.32 -15.72
N GLU A 154 -16.63 -6.34 -14.46
CA GLU A 154 -17.98 -5.94 -14.04
C GLU A 154 -18.34 -4.48 -14.34
N PHE A 155 -17.34 -3.62 -14.58
CA PHE A 155 -17.51 -2.19 -14.89
C PHE A 155 -17.56 -1.89 -16.38
N GLY A 156 -17.19 -2.84 -17.25
CA GLY A 156 -17.12 -2.65 -18.70
C GLY A 156 -15.84 -3.21 -19.29
N PHE A 157 -15.42 -2.64 -20.42
CA PHE A 157 -14.19 -3.01 -21.10
C PHE A 157 -13.05 -2.09 -20.74
N HIS A 158 -11.87 -2.68 -20.55
CA HIS A 158 -10.65 -1.99 -20.18
C HIS A 158 -9.49 -2.41 -21.08
N PHE A 159 -8.51 -1.55 -21.20
CA PHE A 159 -7.12 -1.94 -21.34
C PHE A 159 -6.27 -1.12 -20.36
N LEU A 160 -5.13 -1.67 -19.98
CA LEU A 160 -4.26 -1.05 -19.00
C LEU A 160 -2.80 -1.07 -19.42
N GLN A 161 -1.99 -0.29 -18.75
CA GLN A 161 -0.54 -0.34 -18.79
C GLN A 161 0.00 -0.33 -17.36
N VAL A 162 0.85 -1.30 -17.04
CA VAL A 162 1.62 -1.30 -15.80
C VAL A 162 2.86 -0.45 -16.04
N LEU A 163 2.98 0.65 -15.31
CA LEU A 163 4.10 1.59 -15.44
C LEU A 163 5.30 1.18 -14.58
N ASN A 164 5.02 0.62 -13.40
CA ASN A 164 6.06 0.21 -12.47
C ASN A 164 5.53 -0.81 -11.45
N LYS A 165 6.46 -1.48 -10.76
CA LYS A 165 6.18 -2.36 -9.62
C LYS A 165 7.11 -2.03 -8.47
N ARG A 166 6.60 -2.01 -7.22
CA ARG A 166 7.41 -1.83 -6.02
C ARG A 166 6.99 -2.75 -4.90
N THR A 167 7.86 -2.93 -3.95
CA THR A 167 7.53 -3.49 -2.63
C THR A 167 7.53 -2.36 -1.62
N GLU A 168 6.37 -2.02 -1.09
CA GLU A 168 6.22 -0.99 -0.05
C GLU A 168 6.33 -1.61 1.33
N ASP A 169 7.01 -0.92 2.24
CA ASP A 169 7.13 -1.31 3.66
C ASP A 169 6.07 -0.57 4.46
N LEU A 170 4.99 -1.26 4.77
CA LEU A 170 3.82 -0.76 5.52
C LEU A 170 3.93 -1.04 7.03
N THR A 171 5.12 -1.39 7.52
CA THR A 171 5.32 -1.74 8.93
C THR A 171 4.94 -0.62 9.87
N GLU A 172 5.26 0.63 9.53
CA GLU A 172 4.95 1.79 10.37
C GLU A 172 3.45 2.06 10.42
N GLU A 173 2.75 1.93 9.28
CA GLU A 173 1.30 2.06 9.18
C GLU A 173 0.59 1.00 10.02
N VAL A 174 1.00 -0.26 9.91
CA VAL A 174 0.44 -1.37 10.71
C VAL A 174 0.64 -1.14 12.20
N ILE A 175 1.81 -0.64 12.62
CA ILE A 175 2.07 -0.31 14.02
C ILE A 175 1.17 0.83 14.51
N LYS A 176 1.00 1.89 13.70
CA LYS A 176 0.12 3.02 14.02
C LYS A 176 -1.33 2.59 14.12
N ASP A 177 -1.82 1.83 13.16
CA ASP A 177 -3.21 1.35 13.13
C ASP A 177 -3.52 0.46 14.33
N ARG A 178 -2.60 -0.44 14.70
CA ARG A 178 -2.75 -1.28 15.89
C ARG A 178 -2.75 -0.45 17.16
N ALA A 179 -1.85 0.53 17.27
CA ALA A 179 -1.80 1.43 18.42
C ALA A 179 -3.08 2.27 18.52
N TYR A 180 -3.56 2.80 17.39
CA TYR A 180 -4.81 3.55 17.30
C TYR A 180 -6.01 2.68 17.72
N GLY A 181 -6.11 1.45 17.22
CA GLY A 181 -7.18 0.52 17.60
C GLY A 181 -7.23 0.24 19.09
N ILE A 182 -6.07 0.01 19.72
CA ILE A 182 -5.98 -0.23 21.18
C ILE A 182 -6.42 1.03 21.97
N LEU A 183 -5.95 2.21 21.56
CA LEU A 183 -6.30 3.47 22.22
C LEU A 183 -7.77 3.82 22.04
N PHE A 184 -8.31 3.61 20.84
CA PHE A 184 -9.71 3.84 20.52
C PHE A 184 -10.63 2.94 21.36
N SER A 185 -10.35 1.62 21.39
CA SER A 185 -11.13 0.67 22.17
C SER A 185 -11.16 1.07 23.65
N ARG A 186 -10.00 1.39 24.24
CA ARG A 186 -9.93 1.80 25.64
C ARG A 186 -10.71 3.09 25.92
N LYS A 187 -10.57 4.11 25.06
CA LYS A 187 -11.33 5.37 25.20
C LYS A 187 -12.82 5.17 25.00
N PHE A 188 -13.21 4.33 24.07
CA PHE A 188 -14.61 4.01 23.83
C PHE A 188 -15.23 3.35 25.06
N ASP A 189 -14.56 2.39 25.69
CA ASP A 189 -15.02 1.71 26.89
C ASP A 189 -15.17 2.70 28.06
N GLU A 190 -14.18 3.60 28.27
CA GLU A 190 -14.23 4.66 29.27
C GLU A 190 -15.42 5.61 29.06
N GLU A 191 -15.64 6.08 27.82
CA GLU A 191 -16.73 6.99 27.49
C GLU A 191 -18.10 6.31 27.59
N LEU A 192 -18.18 5.03 27.18
CA LEU A 192 -19.39 4.24 27.33
C LEU A 192 -19.78 4.10 28.80
N GLU A 193 -18.84 3.74 29.67
CA GLU A 193 -19.10 3.64 31.11
C GLU A 193 -19.51 4.98 31.73
N ASN A 194 -18.84 6.07 31.35
CA ASN A 194 -19.18 7.41 31.83
C ASN A 194 -20.59 7.82 31.36
N THR A 195 -20.91 7.57 30.10
CA THR A 195 -22.23 7.87 29.51
C THR A 195 -23.33 7.05 30.23
N LEU A 196 -23.12 5.74 30.41
CA LEU A 196 -24.07 4.89 31.11
C LEU A 196 -24.26 5.34 32.58
N ARG A 197 -23.19 5.74 33.28
CA ARG A 197 -23.24 6.29 34.62
C ARG A 197 -24.06 7.57 34.67
N THR A 198 -23.85 8.49 33.73
CA THR A 198 -24.61 9.76 33.63
C THR A 198 -26.07 9.49 33.36
N ILE A 199 -26.40 8.67 32.35
CA ILE A 199 -27.80 8.29 32.08
C ILE A 199 -28.46 7.66 33.28
N ARG A 200 -27.78 6.77 33.99
CA ARG A 200 -28.31 6.11 35.19
C ARG A 200 -28.52 7.07 36.35
N SER A 201 -27.69 8.11 36.49
CA SER A 201 -27.87 9.14 37.51
C SER A 201 -29.02 10.11 37.24
N GLU A 202 -29.36 10.30 35.96
CA GLU A 202 -30.42 11.21 35.52
C GLU A 202 -31.77 10.50 35.30
N ALA A 203 -31.77 9.16 35.13
CA ALA A 203 -32.98 8.37 34.89
C ALA A 203 -33.53 7.77 36.21
N PHE A 204 -34.87 7.70 36.29
CA PHE A 204 -35.53 6.87 37.27
C PHE A 204 -35.46 5.40 36.83
N VAL A 205 -34.79 4.56 37.62
CA VAL A 205 -34.59 3.13 37.30
C VAL A 205 -35.41 2.29 38.29
N GLU A 206 -36.42 1.58 37.79
CA GLU A 206 -37.21 0.61 38.55
C GLU A 206 -36.82 -0.81 38.13
N PHE A 207 -36.39 -1.63 39.10
CA PHE A 207 -36.14 -3.05 38.86
C PHE A 207 -37.44 -3.83 39.08
N LYS A 208 -37.99 -4.49 38.07
CA LYS A 208 -39.09 -5.42 38.22
C LYS A 208 -38.52 -6.83 38.38
N GLU A 209 -38.89 -7.48 39.47
CA GLU A 209 -38.65 -8.93 39.58
C GLU A 209 -39.56 -9.64 38.58
N LEU A 210 -38.99 -10.51 37.79
CA LEU A 210 -39.73 -11.38 36.87
C LEU A 210 -40.08 -12.63 37.68
N ASP A 211 -41.39 -12.79 37.97
CA ASP A 211 -41.92 -14.03 38.55
C ASP A 211 -41.75 -15.24 37.62
#